data_c56ac3cefda2d151094f94852ed5717d
#
_entry.id   c56ac3cefda2d151094f94852ed5717d
#
_cell.length_a   1.000
_cell.length_b   1.000
_cell.length_c   1.000
_cell.angle_alpha   90.00
_cell.angle_beta   90.00
_cell.angle_gamma   90.00
#
_symmetry.space_group_name_H-M   'P 1'
#
loop_
_entity.id
_entity.type
_entity.pdbx_description
1 polymer ?
#
loop_
_entity_poly.entity_id
_entity_poly.type
_entity_poly.pdbx_seq_one_letter_code
_entity_poly.pdbx_strand_id
1 'polypeptide(L)'
;LSLHDALPILPFIILLLYILVLFMRETYGYGLNAWNREGKYLKSVIISSIANLILNLIFIPKYGIIAASITTLVSELLNFFIMRKYALEVVSTDYLKNIIKIIIPIVFMSFGILVLKHFNINVIVNIIFAIIVYFALVIWTKYIEISELKGIIKK
;
A
#
# COMPACT_ATOMS: atom_id res chain seq x y z
N LEU A 1 12.65 -20.80 17.29
CA LEU A 1 11.20 -20.59 17.03
C LEU A 1 10.61 -21.96 16.74
N SER A 2 9.66 -22.42 17.59
CA SER A 2 8.96 -23.66 17.33
C SER A 2 8.03 -23.48 16.12
N LEU A 3 7.72 -24.59 15.44
CA LEU A 3 6.79 -24.58 14.29
C LEU A 3 5.44 -23.95 14.66
N HIS A 4 5.02 -24.08 15.93
CA HIS A 4 3.81 -23.47 16.49
C HIS A 4 3.88 -21.94 16.58
N ASP A 5 5.06 -21.36 16.82
CA ASP A 5 5.25 -19.91 16.92
C ASP A 5 5.33 -19.25 15.54
N ALA A 6 5.72 -20.03 14.51
CA ALA A 6 5.82 -19.54 13.13
C ALA A 6 4.47 -19.50 12.40
N LEU A 7 3.50 -20.30 12.80
CA LEU A 7 2.19 -20.39 12.15
C LEU A 7 1.39 -19.07 12.10
N PRO A 8 1.33 -18.23 13.16
CA PRO A 8 0.62 -16.96 13.09
C PRO A 8 1.43 -15.84 12.38
N ILE A 9 2.76 -15.98 12.23
CA ILE A 9 3.61 -14.93 11.63
C ILE A 9 3.38 -14.83 10.13
N LEU A 10 3.25 -15.97 9.43
CA LEU A 10 3.06 -15.97 7.98
C LEU A 10 1.76 -15.29 7.54
N PRO A 11 0.58 -15.61 8.09
CA PRO A 11 -0.65 -14.86 7.81
C PRO A 11 -0.52 -13.37 8.10
N PHE A 12 0.15 -13.00 9.17
CA PHE A 12 0.39 -11.60 9.52
C PHE A 12 1.21 -10.85 8.46
N ILE A 13 2.30 -11.45 7.96
CA ILE A 13 3.10 -10.88 6.87
C ILE A 13 2.26 -10.70 5.60
N ILE A 14 1.43 -11.71 5.26
CA ILE A 14 0.55 -11.63 4.09
C ILE A 14 -0.48 -10.50 4.25
N LEU A 15 -1.04 -10.32 5.45
CA LEU A 15 -1.96 -9.23 5.74
C LEU A 15 -1.29 -7.84 5.73
N LEU A 16 0.00 -7.73 6.05
CA LEU A 16 0.75 -6.48 5.86
C LEU A 16 0.88 -6.13 4.37
N LEU A 17 1.11 -7.13 3.50
CA LEU A 17 1.09 -6.91 2.04
C LEU A 17 -0.30 -6.52 1.54
N TYR A 18 -1.36 -7.14 2.08
CA TYR A 18 -2.75 -6.74 1.80
C TYR A 18 -2.99 -5.25 2.12
N ILE A 19 -2.55 -4.77 3.30
CA ILE A 19 -2.70 -3.36 3.68
C ILE A 19 -1.99 -2.44 2.69
N LEU A 20 -0.80 -2.80 2.21
CA LEU A 20 -0.09 -2.04 1.20
C LEU A 20 -0.91 -1.90 -0.09
N VAL A 21 -1.44 -3.02 -0.59
CA VAL A 21 -2.30 -3.03 -1.80
C VAL A 21 -3.58 -2.24 -1.57
N LEU A 22 -4.19 -2.35 -0.38
CA LEU A 22 -5.37 -1.60 0.02
C LEU A 22 -5.15 -0.09 -0.12
N PHE A 23 -4.07 0.46 0.44
CA PHE A 23 -3.78 1.89 0.31
C PHE A 23 -3.58 2.33 -1.14
N MET A 24 -2.91 1.51 -1.95
CA MET A 24 -2.75 1.79 -3.38
C MET A 24 -4.10 1.80 -4.12
N ARG A 25 -4.99 0.87 -3.78
CA ARG A 25 -6.34 0.77 -4.35
C ARG A 25 -7.21 1.98 -3.97
N GLU A 26 -7.16 2.41 -2.69
CA GLU A 26 -7.98 3.53 -2.21
C GLU A 26 -7.72 4.81 -3.00
N THR A 27 -6.51 5.05 -3.47
CA THR A 27 -6.20 6.20 -4.33
C THR A 27 -7.06 6.22 -5.58
N TYR A 28 -7.25 5.06 -6.23
CA TYR A 28 -8.14 4.94 -7.39
C TYR A 28 -9.62 4.95 -7.00
N GLY A 29 -9.96 4.35 -5.85
CA GLY A 29 -11.33 4.30 -5.34
C GLY A 29 -11.89 5.69 -5.04
N TYR A 30 -11.15 6.50 -4.30
CA TYR A 30 -11.54 7.89 -4.04
C TYR A 30 -11.61 8.73 -5.32
N GLY A 31 -10.69 8.51 -6.26
CA GLY A 31 -10.72 9.15 -7.57
C GLY A 31 -12.00 8.81 -8.33
N LEU A 32 -12.40 7.55 -8.41
CA LEU A 32 -13.62 7.12 -9.09
C LEU A 32 -14.87 7.79 -8.48
N ASN A 33 -14.95 7.88 -7.15
CA ASN A 33 -16.04 8.56 -6.47
C ASN A 33 -16.04 10.07 -6.76
N ALA A 34 -14.88 10.73 -6.73
CA ALA A 34 -14.75 12.16 -7.04
C ALA A 34 -15.13 12.50 -8.50
N TRP A 35 -15.03 11.55 -9.42
CA TRP A 35 -15.39 11.71 -10.84
C TRP A 35 -16.80 11.23 -11.18
N ASN A 36 -17.66 11.06 -10.18
CA ASN A 36 -19.04 10.55 -10.34
C ASN A 36 -19.08 9.19 -11.06
N ARG A 37 -18.17 8.30 -10.70
CA ARG A 37 -18.05 6.93 -11.23
C ARG A 37 -18.27 5.86 -10.16
N GLU A 38 -19.12 6.15 -9.17
CA GLU A 38 -19.44 5.27 -8.03
C GLU A 38 -19.94 3.89 -8.50
N GLY A 39 -20.66 3.85 -9.62
CA GLY A 39 -21.11 2.59 -10.21
C GLY A 39 -19.95 1.67 -10.63
N LYS A 40 -18.83 2.22 -11.13
CA LYS A 40 -17.63 1.46 -11.46
C LYS A 40 -16.88 1.03 -10.21
N TYR A 41 -16.78 1.90 -9.20
CA TYR A 41 -16.27 1.58 -7.88
C TYR A 41 -17.03 0.39 -7.27
N LEU A 42 -18.38 0.50 -7.19
CA LEU A 42 -19.24 -0.56 -6.64
C LEU A 42 -19.09 -1.88 -7.39
N LYS A 43 -19.05 -1.83 -8.72
CA LYS A 43 -18.86 -3.02 -9.56
C LYS A 43 -17.53 -3.73 -9.25
N SER A 44 -16.45 -2.97 -9.07
CA SER A 44 -15.15 -3.51 -8.70
C SER A 44 -15.20 -4.22 -7.34
N VAL A 45 -15.81 -3.57 -6.33
CA VAL A 45 -15.96 -4.13 -4.99
C VAL A 45 -16.79 -5.43 -5.02
N ILE A 46 -17.92 -5.45 -5.75
CA ILE A 46 -18.77 -6.64 -5.85
C ILE A 46 -17.98 -7.81 -6.47
N ILE A 47 -17.28 -7.58 -7.58
CA ILE A 47 -16.52 -8.64 -8.28
C ILE A 47 -15.44 -9.21 -7.35
N SER A 48 -14.67 -8.35 -6.68
CA SER A 48 -13.61 -8.79 -5.77
C SER A 48 -14.13 -9.49 -4.52
N SER A 49 -15.28 -9.03 -3.99
CA SER A 49 -15.92 -9.67 -2.83
C SER A 49 -16.47 -11.07 -3.16
N ILE A 50 -17.08 -11.23 -4.33
CA ILE A 50 -17.53 -12.55 -4.79
C ILE A 50 -16.34 -13.48 -5.01
N ALA A 51 -15.27 -12.99 -5.63
CA ALA A 51 -14.05 -13.76 -5.81
C ALA A 51 -13.45 -14.18 -4.47
N ASN A 52 -13.38 -13.28 -3.48
CA ASN A 52 -12.91 -13.58 -2.13
C ASN A 52 -13.76 -14.67 -1.47
N LEU A 53 -15.08 -14.56 -1.54
CA LEU A 53 -16.01 -15.56 -0.97
C LEU A 53 -15.78 -16.93 -1.59
N ILE A 54 -15.71 -17.01 -2.92
CA ILE A 54 -15.50 -18.29 -3.63
C ILE A 54 -14.15 -18.90 -3.26
N LEU A 55 -13.09 -18.12 -3.26
CA LEU A 55 -11.74 -18.58 -2.90
C LEU A 55 -11.70 -19.06 -1.44
N ASN A 56 -12.34 -18.34 -0.52
CA ASN A 56 -12.42 -18.73 0.88
C ASN A 56 -13.16 -20.07 1.06
N LEU A 57 -14.28 -20.26 0.40
CA LEU A 57 -15.04 -21.52 0.48
C LEU A 57 -14.25 -22.72 -0.02
N ILE A 58 -13.38 -22.53 -1.03
CA ILE A 58 -12.56 -23.60 -1.62
C ILE A 58 -11.33 -23.89 -0.77
N PHE A 59 -10.61 -22.85 -0.31
CA PHE A 59 -9.26 -23.01 0.22
C PHE A 59 -9.19 -23.03 1.75
N ILE A 60 -10.08 -22.32 2.47
CA ILE A 60 -10.07 -22.31 3.94
C ILE A 60 -10.26 -23.71 4.55
N PRO A 61 -11.18 -24.58 4.05
CA PRO A 61 -11.34 -25.90 4.61
C PRO A 61 -10.09 -26.78 4.55
N LYS A 62 -9.19 -26.50 3.58
CA LYS A 62 -7.96 -27.29 3.38
C LYS A 62 -6.74 -26.69 4.07
N TYR A 63 -6.64 -25.37 4.11
CA TYR A 63 -5.39 -24.67 4.50
C TYR A 63 -5.58 -23.67 5.64
N GLY A 64 -6.81 -23.55 6.19
CA GLY A 64 -7.10 -22.73 7.35
C GLY A 64 -6.77 -21.25 7.19
N ILE A 65 -6.20 -20.65 8.23
CA ILE A 65 -5.91 -19.21 8.32
C ILE A 65 -4.92 -18.71 7.28
N ILE A 66 -4.00 -19.55 6.82
CA ILE A 66 -3.04 -19.19 5.76
C ILE A 66 -3.79 -18.98 4.45
N ALA A 67 -4.74 -19.85 4.13
CA ALA A 67 -5.59 -19.67 2.96
C ALA A 67 -6.40 -18.37 3.04
N ALA A 68 -7.01 -18.08 4.18
CA ALA A 68 -7.78 -16.86 4.38
C ALA A 68 -6.95 -15.61 4.11
N SER A 69 -5.72 -15.55 4.59
CA SER A 69 -4.83 -14.40 4.33
C SER A 69 -4.42 -14.26 2.86
N ILE A 70 -4.12 -15.37 2.19
CA ILE A 70 -3.77 -15.38 0.77
C ILE A 70 -4.96 -14.98 -0.10
N THR A 71 -6.14 -15.54 0.13
CA THR A 71 -7.36 -15.25 -0.65
C THR A 71 -7.78 -13.78 -0.49
N THR A 72 -7.60 -13.23 0.71
CA THR A 72 -7.83 -11.80 0.97
C THR A 72 -6.87 -10.92 0.16
N LEU A 73 -5.58 -11.25 0.15
CA LEU A 73 -4.59 -10.52 -0.66
C LEU A 73 -4.90 -10.63 -2.17
N VAL A 74 -5.23 -11.83 -2.65
CA VAL A 74 -5.55 -12.07 -4.07
C VAL A 74 -6.78 -11.29 -4.51
N SER A 75 -7.84 -11.29 -3.70
CA SER A 75 -9.06 -10.53 -4.01
C SER A 75 -8.84 -9.03 -3.96
N GLU A 76 -7.96 -8.53 -3.09
CA GLU A 76 -7.60 -7.13 -3.04
C GLU A 76 -6.77 -6.71 -4.26
N LEU A 77 -5.85 -7.54 -4.70
CA LEU A 77 -5.12 -7.33 -5.96
C LEU A 77 -6.08 -7.27 -7.16
N LEU A 78 -7.06 -8.18 -7.21
CA LEU A 78 -8.10 -8.15 -8.24
C LEU A 78 -8.86 -6.82 -8.23
N ASN A 79 -9.30 -6.37 -7.04
CA ASN A 79 -9.98 -5.11 -6.85
C ASN A 79 -9.12 -3.92 -7.32
N PHE A 80 -7.85 -3.90 -6.92
CA PHE A 80 -6.89 -2.89 -7.33
C PHE A 80 -6.76 -2.79 -8.86
N PHE A 81 -6.58 -3.90 -9.56
CA PHE A 81 -6.45 -3.90 -11.02
C PHE A 81 -7.72 -3.45 -11.74
N ILE A 82 -8.89 -3.85 -11.23
CA ILE A 82 -10.18 -3.42 -11.81
C ILE A 82 -10.38 -1.92 -11.59
N MET A 83 -10.16 -1.41 -10.37
CA MET A 83 -10.30 0.03 -10.09
C MET A 83 -9.30 0.87 -10.88
N ARG A 84 -8.03 0.43 -10.95
CA ARG A 84 -7.03 1.08 -11.78
C ARG A 84 -7.45 1.16 -13.25
N LYS A 85 -7.98 0.06 -13.82
CA LYS A 85 -8.49 0.05 -15.20
C LYS A 85 -9.59 1.10 -15.39
N TYR A 86 -10.56 1.16 -14.49
CA TYR A 86 -11.65 2.14 -14.58
C TYR A 86 -11.19 3.58 -14.35
N ALA A 87 -10.22 3.81 -13.49
CA ALA A 87 -9.66 5.13 -13.25
C ALA A 87 -8.90 5.66 -14.48
N LEU A 88 -8.13 4.82 -15.16
CA LEU A 88 -7.39 5.17 -16.38
C LEU A 88 -8.28 5.49 -17.58
N GLU A 89 -9.57 5.15 -17.55
CA GLU A 89 -10.55 5.60 -18.55
C GLU A 89 -10.91 7.10 -18.39
N VAL A 90 -10.69 7.66 -17.21
CA VAL A 90 -11.03 9.05 -16.88
C VAL A 90 -9.80 9.95 -16.86
N VAL A 91 -8.68 9.42 -16.33
CA VAL A 91 -7.43 10.18 -16.15
C VAL A 91 -6.32 9.51 -16.93
N SER A 92 -5.66 10.28 -17.78
CA SER A 92 -4.51 9.81 -18.58
C SER A 92 -3.25 9.54 -17.75
N THR A 93 -3.20 10.01 -16.50
CA THR A 93 -2.02 9.89 -15.64
C THR A 93 -2.08 8.62 -14.79
N ASP A 94 -1.13 7.72 -15.01
CA ASP A 94 -0.97 6.51 -14.20
C ASP A 94 -0.12 6.82 -12.96
N TYR A 95 -0.77 6.86 -11.79
CA TYR A 95 -0.09 7.11 -10.51
C TYR A 95 0.99 6.06 -10.20
N LEU A 96 0.88 4.83 -10.75
CA LEU A 96 1.91 3.80 -10.56
C LEU A 96 3.27 4.22 -11.10
N LYS A 97 3.33 5.01 -12.17
CA LYS A 97 4.59 5.53 -12.71
C LYS A 97 5.31 6.46 -11.73
N ASN A 98 4.56 7.12 -10.85
CA ASN A 98 5.11 8.02 -9.84
C ASN A 98 5.46 7.31 -8.51
N ILE A 99 4.98 6.08 -8.30
CA ILE A 99 5.27 5.30 -7.08
C ILE A 99 6.79 5.05 -6.92
N ILE A 100 7.51 4.85 -8.01
CA ILE A 100 8.98 4.67 -7.97
C ILE A 100 9.66 5.85 -7.29
N LYS A 101 9.18 7.07 -7.51
CA LYS A 101 9.73 8.29 -6.88
C LYS A 101 9.52 8.31 -5.36
N ILE A 102 8.51 7.59 -4.86
CA ILE A 102 8.22 7.46 -3.42
C ILE A 102 8.99 6.27 -2.82
N ILE A 103 9.13 5.17 -3.57
CA ILE A 103 9.83 3.98 -3.12
C ILE A 103 11.30 4.28 -2.84
N ILE A 104 11.97 5.07 -3.69
CA ILE A 104 13.38 5.41 -3.51
C ILE A 104 13.65 6.02 -2.12
N PRO A 105 12.98 7.11 -1.69
CA PRO A 105 13.13 7.65 -0.34
C PRO A 105 12.88 6.63 0.78
N ILE A 106 11.87 5.77 0.62
CA ILE A 106 11.52 4.75 1.61
C ILE A 106 12.65 3.73 1.76
N VAL A 107 13.21 3.23 0.65
CA VAL A 107 14.32 2.26 0.67
C VAL A 107 15.56 2.86 1.31
N PHE A 108 15.93 4.08 0.94
CA PHE A 108 17.09 4.77 1.54
C PHE A 108 16.89 5.02 3.02
N MET A 109 15.71 5.48 3.44
CA MET A 109 15.36 5.68 4.84
C MET A 109 15.45 4.36 5.62
N SER A 110 14.86 3.28 5.09
CA SER A 110 14.87 1.96 5.72
C SER A 110 16.29 1.42 5.90
N PHE A 111 17.13 1.56 4.87
CA PHE A 111 18.53 1.18 4.93
C PHE A 111 19.28 1.98 6.01
N GLY A 112 19.08 3.30 6.05
CA GLY A 112 19.68 4.16 7.08
C GLY A 112 19.29 3.75 8.51
N ILE A 113 18.01 3.42 8.75
CA ILE A 113 17.53 2.93 10.04
C ILE A 113 18.22 1.61 10.43
N LEU A 114 18.37 0.68 9.48
CA LEU A 114 19.05 -0.60 9.74
C LEU A 114 20.51 -0.40 10.13
N VAL A 115 21.22 0.52 9.46
CA VAL A 115 22.60 0.87 9.79
C VAL A 115 22.69 1.48 11.20
N LEU A 116 21.84 2.47 11.52
CA LEU A 116 21.83 3.10 12.84
C LEU A 116 21.47 2.11 13.96
N LYS A 117 20.56 1.18 13.69
CA LYS A 117 20.21 0.11 14.62
C LYS A 117 21.40 -0.82 14.90
N HIS A 118 22.24 -1.10 13.90
CA HIS A 118 23.45 -1.91 14.06
C HIS A 118 24.44 -1.25 15.06
N PHE A 119 24.50 0.08 15.07
CA PHE A 119 25.34 0.84 16.02
C PHE A 119 24.65 1.07 17.39
N ASN A 120 23.54 0.40 17.70
CA ASN A 120 22.77 0.54 18.94
C ASN A 120 22.37 2.00 19.28
N ILE A 121 22.14 2.82 18.27
CA ILE A 121 21.72 4.21 18.45
C ILE A 121 20.28 4.26 19.01
N ASN A 122 20.02 5.22 19.89
CA ASN A 122 18.73 5.41 20.55
C ASN A 122 17.59 5.48 19.54
N VAL A 123 16.46 4.82 19.85
CA VAL A 123 15.27 4.75 19.00
C VAL A 123 14.73 6.14 18.63
N ILE A 124 14.79 7.10 19.55
CA ILE A 124 14.32 8.48 19.30
C ILE A 124 15.16 9.14 18.20
N VAL A 125 16.50 8.97 18.25
CA VAL A 125 17.41 9.48 17.22
C VAL A 125 17.13 8.84 15.88
N ASN A 126 16.85 7.52 15.85
CA ASN A 126 16.47 6.81 14.64
C ASN A 126 15.19 7.36 14.01
N ILE A 127 14.18 7.68 14.82
CA ILE A 127 12.92 8.27 14.32
C ILE A 127 13.17 9.66 13.74
N ILE A 128 13.90 10.52 14.44
CA ILE A 128 14.22 11.88 13.96
C ILE A 128 15.01 11.79 12.63
N PHE A 129 16.03 10.93 12.59
CA PHE A 129 16.80 10.69 11.38
C PHE A 129 15.91 10.24 10.21
N ALA A 130 15.00 9.26 10.44
CA ALA A 130 14.08 8.76 9.42
C ALA A 130 13.22 9.87 8.85
N ILE A 131 12.65 10.73 9.70
CA ILE A 131 11.82 11.87 9.29
C ILE A 131 12.62 12.84 8.41
N ILE A 132 13.82 13.24 8.87
CA ILE A 132 14.66 14.20 8.15
C ILE A 132 15.06 13.64 6.77
N VAL A 133 15.56 12.40 6.73
CA VAL A 133 16.01 11.76 5.49
C VAL A 133 14.84 11.58 4.51
N TYR A 134 13.67 11.15 4.99
CA TYR A 134 12.49 10.97 4.15
C TYR A 134 12.09 12.30 3.48
N PHE A 135 11.91 13.36 4.27
CA PHE A 135 11.51 14.66 3.71
C PHE A 135 12.58 15.27 2.81
N ALA A 136 13.87 15.15 3.15
CA ALA A 136 14.96 15.62 2.30
C ALA A 136 14.96 14.91 0.94
N LEU A 137 14.77 13.59 0.90
CA LEU A 137 14.72 12.83 -0.33
C LEU A 137 13.44 13.06 -1.14
N VAL A 138 12.28 13.26 -0.50
CA VAL A 138 11.02 13.59 -1.19
C VAL A 138 11.12 14.95 -1.88
N ILE A 139 11.74 15.94 -1.23
CA ILE A 139 11.98 17.27 -1.83
C ILE A 139 13.00 17.16 -2.97
N TRP A 140 14.07 16.38 -2.78
CA TRP A 140 15.10 16.20 -3.79
C TRP A 140 14.58 15.50 -5.06
N THR A 141 13.71 14.51 -4.91
CA THR A 141 13.06 13.80 -6.04
C THR A 141 12.01 14.65 -6.76
N LYS A 142 11.78 15.90 -6.30
CA LYS A 142 10.74 16.81 -6.82
C LYS A 142 9.35 16.18 -6.88
N TYR A 143 9.08 15.24 -5.98
CA TYR A 143 7.75 14.64 -5.87
C TYR A 143 6.72 15.66 -5.36
N ILE A 144 7.15 16.53 -4.43
CA ILE A 144 6.37 17.67 -3.95
C ILE A 144 7.10 18.92 -4.38
N GLU A 145 6.48 19.75 -5.20
CA GLU A 145 7.03 21.07 -5.52
C GLU A 145 6.87 22.00 -4.30
N ILE A 146 7.95 22.67 -3.93
CA ILE A 146 7.95 23.64 -2.80
C ILE A 146 6.93 24.76 -3.04
N SER A 147 6.59 25.05 -4.30
CA SER A 147 5.52 25.96 -4.70
C SER A 147 4.13 25.53 -4.21
N GLU A 148 3.84 24.23 -4.25
CA GLU A 148 2.55 23.69 -3.77
C GLU A 148 2.44 23.79 -2.25
N LEU A 149 3.53 23.49 -1.51
CA LEU A 149 3.58 23.65 -0.05
C LEU A 149 3.35 25.10 0.40
N LYS A 150 3.93 26.07 -0.33
CA LYS A 150 3.70 27.50 -0.05
C LYS A 150 2.25 27.92 -0.32
N GLY A 151 1.58 27.28 -1.27
CA GLY A 151 0.16 27.52 -1.57
C GLY A 151 -0.78 27.04 -0.46
N ILE A 152 -0.42 25.97 0.27
CA ILE A 152 -1.21 25.41 1.38
C ILE A 152 -1.06 26.27 2.65
N ILE A 153 0.15 26.81 2.90
CA ILE A 153 0.43 27.61 4.12
C ILE A 153 -0.17 29.04 4.01
N LYS A 154 -0.49 29.49 2.78
CA LYS A 154 -1.01 30.85 2.52
C LYS A 154 -2.55 30.94 2.53
N LYS A 155 -3.25 29.83 2.74
CA LYS A 155 -4.70 29.76 2.97
C LYS A 155 -5.01 29.62 4.46
#